data_13be18f2350fc511f0b639e460b8ca61
#
_entry.id   13be18f2350fc511f0b639e460b8ca61
#
_cell.length_a   1.000
_cell.length_b   1.000
_cell.length_c   1.000
_cell.angle_alpha   90.00
_cell.angle_beta   90.00
_cell.angle_gamma   90.00
#
_symmetry.space_group_name_H-M   'P 1'
#
loop_
_entity.id
_entity.type
_entity.pdbx_description
1 polymer ?
#
loop_
_entity_poly.entity_id
_entity_poly.type
_entity_poly.pdbx_seq_one_letter_code
_entity_poly.pdbx_strand_id
1 'polypeptide(L)'
;MAFGLYPLLTRELSRIAGGVIRTPAAAALVISWLAFALAMVMMQRVAGLDTDGERAEGAALLAAVFPFASAFGQPNGDALFLLFVLTAFYGVREGQWMVGGIGGALATATLPAGILVLPALAWTGWPTAGTNRLRLLIALAMTACGFTGYLIYLYYLGGPPGGWMASTADWGFRFHTAPWMPIWRLFTSHLAPLDALNAVMACVFLIAVPVVWWRFNGGYALYMLAMLWLPLISGRFDGLGRACALLFPVFVLIAGVRWRIVTVAAAITSAMFYALVLAL
;
A
#
# COMPACT_ATOMS: atom_id res chain seq x y z
N MET A 1 0.55 -14.55 -11.71
CA MET A 1 -0.33 -13.51 -12.26
C MET A 1 0.43 -12.23 -12.45
N ALA A 2 0.37 -11.67 -13.65
CA ALA A 2 1.06 -10.43 -13.96
C ALA A 2 0.14 -9.25 -13.65
N PHE A 3 0.33 -8.59 -12.51
CA PHE A 3 -0.32 -7.32 -12.25
C PHE A 3 0.44 -6.21 -13.01
N GLY A 4 -0.19 -5.69 -14.07
CA GLY A 4 0.10 -4.48 -14.81
C GLY A 4 1.55 -4.03 -14.94
N LEU A 5 1.87 -2.91 -14.27
CA LEU A 5 3.12 -2.20 -14.46
C LEU A 5 4.35 -2.96 -13.93
N TYR A 6 4.24 -3.63 -12.79
CA TYR A 6 5.39 -4.29 -12.15
C TYR A 6 6.03 -5.39 -13.01
N PRO A 7 5.30 -6.36 -13.57
CA PRO A 7 5.87 -7.34 -14.49
C PRO A 7 6.43 -6.75 -15.78
N LEU A 8 5.83 -5.66 -16.29
CA LEU A 8 6.38 -4.97 -17.46
C LEU A 8 7.75 -4.38 -17.15
N LEU A 9 7.89 -3.66 -16.04
CA LEU A 9 9.18 -3.11 -15.61
C LEU A 9 10.21 -4.22 -15.35
N THR A 10 9.79 -5.32 -14.73
CA THR A 10 10.66 -6.48 -14.48
C THR A 10 11.17 -7.08 -15.77
N ARG A 11 10.29 -7.25 -16.76
CA ARG A 11 10.65 -7.77 -18.09
C ARG A 11 11.63 -6.84 -18.81
N GLU A 12 11.34 -5.54 -18.83
CA GLU A 12 12.20 -4.58 -19.52
C GLU A 12 13.56 -4.43 -18.82
N LEU A 13 13.59 -4.41 -17.50
CA LEU A 13 14.85 -4.39 -16.75
C LEU A 13 15.69 -5.64 -17.02
N SER A 14 15.09 -6.82 -17.00
CA SER A 14 15.81 -8.06 -17.31
C SER A 14 16.32 -8.11 -18.74
N ARG A 15 15.60 -7.47 -19.69
CA ARG A 15 16.00 -7.37 -21.09
C ARG A 15 17.18 -6.41 -21.29
N ILE A 16 17.14 -5.24 -20.65
CA ILE A 16 18.18 -4.21 -20.78
C ILE A 16 19.45 -4.61 -20.03
N ALA A 17 19.30 -5.17 -18.82
CA ALA A 17 20.40 -5.55 -17.94
C ALA A 17 20.84 -7.01 -18.11
N GLY A 18 20.49 -7.68 -19.20
CA GLY A 18 20.68 -9.12 -19.43
C GLY A 18 22.13 -9.65 -19.30
N GLY A 19 23.13 -8.77 -19.28
CA GLY A 19 24.52 -9.11 -18.98
C GLY A 19 24.82 -9.22 -17.47
N VAL A 20 24.09 -8.51 -16.61
CA VAL A 20 24.32 -8.40 -15.17
C VAL A 20 23.19 -9.07 -14.37
N ILE A 21 21.93 -8.83 -14.77
CA ILE A 21 20.73 -9.38 -14.13
C ILE A 21 20.23 -10.55 -14.97
N ARG A 22 20.67 -11.75 -14.63
CA ARG A 22 20.46 -12.96 -15.43
C ARG A 22 19.05 -13.57 -15.32
N THR A 23 18.27 -13.21 -14.31
CA THR A 23 16.94 -13.79 -14.09
C THR A 23 15.87 -12.73 -13.89
N PRO A 24 14.64 -12.94 -14.39
CA PRO A 24 13.52 -12.04 -14.10
C PRO A 24 13.24 -11.84 -12.60
N ALA A 25 13.52 -12.87 -11.80
CA ALA A 25 13.37 -12.80 -10.35
C ALA A 25 14.36 -11.80 -9.71
N ALA A 26 15.61 -11.78 -10.16
CA ALA A 26 16.59 -10.80 -9.70
C ALA A 26 16.21 -9.37 -10.12
N ALA A 27 15.72 -9.18 -11.35
CA ALA A 27 15.21 -7.88 -11.81
C ALA A 27 14.02 -7.42 -10.95
N ALA A 28 13.11 -8.32 -10.61
CA ALA A 28 11.97 -8.06 -9.77
C ALA A 28 12.39 -7.60 -8.35
N LEU A 29 13.35 -8.28 -7.74
CA LEU A 29 13.91 -7.90 -6.43
C LEU A 29 14.57 -6.52 -6.47
N VAL A 30 15.37 -6.23 -7.50
CA VAL A 30 16.03 -4.92 -7.66
C VAL A 30 14.97 -3.80 -7.74
N ILE A 31 13.92 -3.99 -8.54
CA ILE A 31 12.82 -3.03 -8.64
C ILE A 31 12.13 -2.84 -7.28
N SER A 32 11.82 -3.93 -6.56
CA SER A 32 11.18 -3.85 -5.25
C SER A 32 12.05 -3.11 -4.24
N TRP A 33 13.34 -3.37 -4.17
CA TRP A 33 14.25 -2.72 -3.22
C TRP A 33 14.46 -1.25 -3.53
N LEU A 34 14.64 -0.90 -4.81
CA LEU A 34 14.75 0.50 -5.24
C LEU A 34 13.45 1.26 -4.98
N ALA A 35 12.31 0.67 -5.30
CA ALA A 35 11.01 1.24 -5.04
C ALA A 35 10.78 1.46 -3.54
N PHE A 36 11.19 0.50 -2.71
CA PHE A 36 11.07 0.60 -1.25
C PHE A 36 11.97 1.72 -0.69
N ALA A 37 13.23 1.80 -1.12
CA ALA A 37 14.12 2.88 -0.71
C ALA A 37 13.56 4.26 -1.07
N LEU A 38 13.06 4.43 -2.30
CA LEU A 38 12.41 5.66 -2.75
C LEU A 38 11.09 5.92 -1.99
N ALA A 39 10.33 4.87 -1.67
CA ALA A 39 9.11 5.00 -0.86
C ALA A 39 9.43 5.52 0.55
N MET A 40 10.55 5.13 1.17
CA MET A 40 10.96 5.66 2.48
C MET A 40 11.33 7.15 2.40
N VAL A 41 11.98 7.59 1.33
CA VAL A 41 12.23 9.02 1.07
C VAL A 41 10.91 9.79 0.89
N MET A 42 9.98 9.24 0.11
CA MET A 42 8.65 9.86 -0.06
C MET A 42 7.83 9.83 1.21
N MET A 43 7.98 8.79 2.04
CA MET A 43 7.36 8.68 3.36
C MET A 43 7.79 9.84 4.27
N GLN A 44 9.09 10.15 4.34
CA GLN A 44 9.59 11.31 5.08
C GLN A 44 8.98 12.62 4.58
N ARG A 45 8.88 12.79 3.25
CA ARG A 45 8.28 14.00 2.66
C ARG A 45 6.80 14.14 2.99
N VAL A 46 6.02 13.05 2.85
CA VAL A 46 4.59 13.06 3.18
C VAL A 46 4.38 13.27 4.68
N ALA A 47 5.15 12.59 5.53
CA ALA A 47 5.07 12.75 6.98
C ALA A 47 5.46 14.16 7.42
N GLY A 48 6.44 14.78 6.76
CA GLY A 48 6.87 16.16 7.01
C GLY A 48 5.81 17.23 6.70
N LEU A 49 4.75 16.88 5.96
CA LEU A 49 3.60 17.78 5.76
C LEU A 49 2.72 17.89 7.02
N ASP A 50 2.81 16.93 7.92
CA ASP A 50 1.96 16.81 9.11
C ASP A 50 2.73 16.78 10.43
N THR A 51 4.08 16.62 10.38
CA THR A 51 4.97 16.48 11.54
C THR A 51 6.27 17.24 11.33
N ASP A 52 7.09 17.35 12.38
CA ASP A 52 8.46 17.86 12.28
C ASP A 52 9.41 16.84 11.61
N GLY A 53 10.61 17.30 11.24
CA GLY A 53 11.59 16.49 10.49
C GLY A 53 12.01 15.22 11.23
N GLU A 54 12.24 15.28 12.55
CA GLU A 54 12.65 14.12 13.35
C GLU A 54 11.53 13.05 13.38
N ARG A 55 10.27 13.47 13.49
CA ARG A 55 9.13 12.55 13.45
C ARG A 55 8.85 12.01 12.05
N ALA A 56 9.11 12.82 11.04
CA ALA A 56 9.00 12.36 9.64
C ALA A 56 10.00 11.25 9.34
N GLU A 57 11.26 11.37 9.81
CA GLU A 57 12.24 10.28 9.74
C GLU A 57 11.77 9.05 10.53
N GLY A 58 11.26 9.27 11.75
CA GLY A 58 10.69 8.23 12.59
C GLY A 58 9.57 7.44 11.90
N ALA A 59 8.69 8.11 11.15
CA ALA A 59 7.63 7.46 10.40
C ALA A 59 8.18 6.51 9.30
N ALA A 60 9.21 6.94 8.58
CA ALA A 60 9.85 6.10 7.58
C ALA A 60 10.57 4.90 8.21
N LEU A 61 11.29 5.11 9.33
CA LEU A 61 11.93 4.02 10.06
C LEU A 61 10.93 3.02 10.62
N LEU A 62 9.80 3.49 11.19
CA LEU A 62 8.71 2.61 11.67
C LEU A 62 8.13 1.77 10.55
N ALA A 63 7.90 2.36 9.37
CA ALA A 63 7.41 1.63 8.21
C ALA A 63 8.44 0.58 7.74
N ALA A 64 9.74 0.91 7.79
CA ALA A 64 10.80 0.00 7.36
C ALA A 64 11.01 -1.20 8.32
N VAL A 65 10.82 -1.00 9.64
CA VAL A 65 10.98 -2.07 10.64
C VAL A 65 9.66 -2.75 11.02
N PHE A 66 8.56 -2.41 10.36
CA PHE A 66 7.27 -3.04 10.62
C PHE A 66 7.32 -4.54 10.32
N PRO A 67 6.73 -5.43 11.15
CA PRO A 67 6.83 -6.88 10.98
C PRO A 67 6.48 -7.39 9.58
N PHE A 68 5.50 -6.78 8.93
CA PHE A 68 5.08 -7.16 7.58
C PHE A 68 5.78 -6.36 6.46
N ALA A 69 6.77 -5.51 6.78
CA ALA A 69 7.59 -4.82 5.78
C ALA A 69 8.44 -5.77 4.92
N SER A 70 8.61 -7.03 5.37
CA SER A 70 9.18 -8.11 4.55
C SER A 70 8.49 -8.30 3.21
N ALA A 71 7.21 -7.96 3.11
CA ALA A 71 6.48 -7.98 1.85
C ALA A 71 7.16 -7.09 0.78
N PHE A 72 7.78 -5.98 1.19
CA PHE A 72 8.51 -5.07 0.28
C PHE A 72 9.85 -5.65 -0.21
N GLY A 73 10.41 -6.61 0.52
CA GLY A 73 11.62 -7.33 0.12
C GLY A 73 11.37 -8.48 -0.86
N GLN A 74 10.12 -8.80 -1.14
CA GLN A 74 9.73 -9.88 -2.05
C GLN A 74 9.58 -9.36 -3.50
N PRO A 75 9.67 -10.24 -4.52
CA PRO A 75 9.47 -9.85 -5.92
C PRO A 75 7.98 -9.61 -6.21
N ASN A 76 7.44 -8.51 -5.70
CA ASN A 76 6.04 -8.11 -5.86
C ASN A 76 5.91 -6.59 -6.04
N GLY A 77 4.70 -6.13 -6.40
CA GLY A 77 4.42 -4.73 -6.69
C GLY A 77 4.15 -3.83 -5.48
N ASP A 78 4.22 -4.31 -4.23
CA ASP A 78 3.78 -3.55 -3.06
C ASP A 78 4.65 -2.32 -2.79
N ALA A 79 5.97 -2.48 -2.87
CA ALA A 79 6.89 -1.37 -2.66
C ALA A 79 6.70 -0.28 -3.72
N LEU A 80 6.50 -0.69 -4.98
CA LEU A 80 6.25 0.22 -6.09
C LEU A 80 4.89 0.91 -5.93
N PHE A 81 3.88 0.20 -5.50
CA PHE A 81 2.57 0.75 -5.18
C PHE A 81 2.64 1.79 -4.05
N LEU A 82 3.32 1.46 -2.95
CA LEU A 82 3.51 2.38 -1.82
C LEU A 82 4.21 3.66 -2.28
N LEU A 83 5.28 3.56 -3.06
CA LEU A 83 5.99 4.71 -3.62
C LEU A 83 5.04 5.63 -4.40
N PHE A 84 4.23 5.06 -5.28
CA PHE A 84 3.33 5.84 -6.11
C PHE A 84 2.15 6.43 -5.34
N VAL A 85 1.62 5.72 -4.35
CA VAL A 85 0.60 6.26 -3.44
C VAL A 85 1.14 7.44 -2.65
N LEU A 86 2.34 7.32 -2.07
CA LEU A 86 2.98 8.43 -1.35
C LEU A 86 3.25 9.63 -2.27
N THR A 87 3.72 9.38 -3.50
CA THR A 87 3.90 10.42 -4.52
C THR A 87 2.58 11.11 -4.87
N ALA A 88 1.49 10.34 -5.00
CA ALA A 88 0.17 10.88 -5.29
C ALA A 88 -0.34 11.80 -4.16
N PHE A 89 -0.26 11.34 -2.92
CA PHE A 89 -0.67 12.15 -1.76
C PHE A 89 0.21 13.39 -1.59
N TYR A 90 1.53 13.26 -1.75
CA TYR A 90 2.45 14.40 -1.69
C TYR A 90 2.09 15.45 -2.74
N GLY A 91 1.95 15.03 -4.00
CA GLY A 91 1.63 15.93 -5.10
C GLY A 91 0.28 16.65 -4.91
N VAL A 92 -0.75 15.94 -4.47
CA VAL A 92 -2.07 16.53 -4.20
C VAL A 92 -2.02 17.51 -3.02
N ARG A 93 -1.29 17.19 -1.94
CA ARG A 93 -1.14 18.03 -0.76
C ARG A 93 -0.39 19.33 -1.06
N GLU A 94 0.66 19.25 -1.87
CA GLU A 94 1.50 20.38 -2.29
C GLU A 94 0.89 21.19 -3.46
N GLY A 95 -0.28 20.82 -3.97
CA GLY A 95 -0.86 21.45 -5.15
C GLY A 95 -0.12 21.16 -6.45
N GLN A 96 0.79 20.18 -6.44
CA GLN A 96 1.49 19.69 -7.63
C GLN A 96 0.63 18.65 -8.36
N TRP A 97 -0.47 19.10 -8.95
CA TRP A 97 -1.53 18.25 -9.50
C TRP A 97 -1.05 17.21 -10.50
N MET A 98 -0.07 17.58 -11.36
CA MET A 98 0.52 16.63 -12.32
C MET A 98 1.27 15.51 -11.63
N VAL A 99 2.08 15.83 -10.61
CA VAL A 99 2.80 14.82 -9.81
C VAL A 99 1.82 13.90 -9.10
N GLY A 100 0.76 14.49 -8.51
CA GLY A 100 -0.31 13.74 -7.87
C GLY A 100 -1.04 12.80 -8.83
N GLY A 101 -1.38 13.29 -10.02
CA GLY A 101 -2.05 12.52 -11.07
C GLY A 101 -1.20 11.38 -11.64
N ILE A 102 0.08 11.65 -11.93
CA ILE A 102 1.03 10.63 -12.39
C ILE A 102 1.23 9.56 -11.32
N GLY A 103 1.47 9.98 -10.07
CA GLY A 103 1.59 9.04 -8.95
C GLY A 103 0.36 8.15 -8.80
N GLY A 104 -0.85 8.75 -8.84
CA GLY A 104 -2.11 8.03 -8.81
C GLY A 104 -2.28 7.05 -9.98
N ALA A 105 -1.97 7.48 -11.21
CA ALA A 105 -2.03 6.64 -12.40
C ALA A 105 -1.09 5.43 -12.31
N LEU A 106 0.13 5.65 -11.86
CA LEU A 106 1.12 4.57 -11.70
C LEU A 106 0.74 3.63 -10.55
N ALA A 107 0.16 4.13 -9.45
CA ALA A 107 -0.35 3.30 -8.38
C ALA A 107 -1.46 2.36 -8.87
N THR A 108 -2.45 2.89 -9.61
CA THR A 108 -3.56 2.10 -10.15
C THR A 108 -3.10 1.12 -11.25
N ALA A 109 -2.07 1.47 -12.02
CA ALA A 109 -1.46 0.58 -13.00
C ALA A 109 -0.61 -0.53 -12.34
N THR A 110 -0.13 -0.32 -11.11
CA THR A 110 0.68 -1.31 -10.38
C THR A 110 -0.19 -2.36 -9.71
N LEU A 111 -1.23 -1.94 -8.99
CA LEU A 111 -2.18 -2.83 -8.31
C LEU A 111 -3.61 -2.39 -8.57
N PRO A 112 -4.54 -3.32 -8.88
CA PRO A 112 -5.96 -2.98 -9.09
C PRO A 112 -6.60 -2.26 -7.91
N ALA A 113 -6.19 -2.61 -6.68
CA ALA A 113 -6.60 -1.95 -5.45
C ALA A 113 -6.29 -0.44 -5.44
N GLY A 114 -5.37 0.01 -6.29
CA GLY A 114 -5.01 1.42 -6.44
C GLY A 114 -6.18 2.33 -6.81
N ILE A 115 -7.23 1.81 -7.48
CA ILE A 115 -8.42 2.60 -7.78
C ILE A 115 -9.10 3.13 -6.50
N LEU A 116 -8.94 2.42 -5.38
CA LEU A 116 -9.47 2.82 -4.09
C LEU A 116 -8.75 4.04 -3.49
N VAL A 117 -7.60 4.42 -4.02
CA VAL A 117 -6.88 5.66 -3.63
C VAL A 117 -7.60 6.90 -4.18
N LEU A 118 -8.35 6.76 -5.28
CA LEU A 118 -9.00 7.88 -5.96
C LEU A 118 -9.93 8.70 -5.05
N PRO A 119 -10.90 8.13 -4.29
CA PRO A 119 -11.73 8.91 -3.38
C PRO A 119 -10.92 9.58 -2.27
N ALA A 120 -9.84 8.96 -1.82
CA ALA A 120 -8.96 9.54 -0.81
C ALA A 120 -8.19 10.76 -1.34
N LEU A 121 -7.67 10.69 -2.58
CA LEU A 121 -7.04 11.83 -3.24
C LEU A 121 -8.04 12.96 -3.52
N ALA A 122 -9.25 12.62 -3.94
CA ALA A 122 -10.31 13.61 -4.15
C ALA A 122 -10.63 14.35 -2.85
N TRP A 123 -10.82 13.63 -1.75
CA TRP A 123 -11.07 14.23 -0.43
C TRP A 123 -9.92 15.12 0.03
N THR A 124 -8.68 14.63 -0.12
CA THR A 124 -7.46 15.36 0.28
C THR A 124 -7.29 16.64 -0.55
N GLY A 125 -7.50 16.56 -1.86
CA GLY A 125 -7.25 17.66 -2.77
C GLY A 125 -8.38 18.71 -2.83
N TRP A 126 -9.60 18.33 -2.46
CA TRP A 126 -10.76 19.23 -2.61
C TRP A 126 -10.62 20.55 -1.83
N PRO A 127 -10.21 20.55 -0.55
CA PRO A 127 -10.00 21.78 0.21
C PRO A 127 -8.86 22.64 -0.33
N THR A 128 -7.77 22.00 -0.79
CA THR A 128 -6.56 22.67 -1.25
C THR A 128 -6.68 23.19 -2.68
N ALA A 129 -7.60 22.64 -3.48
CA ALA A 129 -7.76 22.99 -4.88
C ALA A 129 -8.25 24.44 -5.10
N GLY A 130 -9.10 24.98 -4.22
CA GLY A 130 -9.62 26.34 -4.36
C GLY A 130 -10.12 26.62 -5.79
N THR A 131 -9.49 27.58 -6.48
CA THR A 131 -9.76 27.91 -7.90
C THR A 131 -9.19 26.87 -8.88
N ASN A 132 -8.27 26.00 -8.45
CA ASN A 132 -7.60 25.02 -9.32
C ASN A 132 -8.35 23.68 -9.41
N ARG A 133 -9.64 23.63 -9.13
CA ARG A 133 -10.47 22.40 -9.16
C ARG A 133 -10.33 21.61 -10.46
N LEU A 134 -10.22 22.31 -11.60
CA LEU A 134 -10.01 21.64 -12.89
C LEU A 134 -8.69 20.83 -12.90
N ARG A 135 -7.62 21.37 -12.33
CA ARG A 135 -6.33 20.67 -12.25
C ARG A 135 -6.42 19.44 -11.34
N LEU A 136 -7.15 19.54 -10.23
CA LEU A 136 -7.44 18.38 -9.39
C LEU A 136 -8.23 17.32 -10.16
N LEU A 137 -9.30 17.72 -10.88
CA LEU A 137 -10.09 16.78 -11.68
C LEU A 137 -9.25 16.09 -12.75
N ILE A 138 -8.33 16.82 -13.40
CA ILE A 138 -7.36 16.23 -14.34
C ILE A 138 -6.49 15.19 -13.63
N ALA A 139 -5.95 15.50 -12.44
CA ALA A 139 -5.13 14.56 -11.67
C ALA A 139 -5.92 13.28 -11.28
N LEU A 140 -7.19 13.44 -10.88
CA LEU A 140 -8.07 12.31 -10.59
C LEU A 140 -8.41 11.51 -11.85
N ALA A 141 -8.65 12.17 -12.99
CA ALA A 141 -8.85 11.50 -14.28
C ALA A 141 -7.61 10.71 -14.69
N MET A 142 -6.40 11.27 -14.54
CA MET A 142 -5.15 10.55 -14.76
C MET A 142 -5.04 9.30 -13.89
N THR A 143 -5.40 9.42 -12.60
CA THR A 143 -5.44 8.28 -11.67
C THR A 143 -6.40 7.19 -12.17
N ALA A 144 -7.59 7.56 -12.63
CA ALA A 144 -8.55 6.61 -13.22
C ALA A 144 -8.06 6.00 -14.53
N CYS A 145 -7.36 6.77 -15.38
CA CYS A 145 -6.78 6.29 -16.62
C CYS A 145 -5.72 5.19 -16.40
N GLY A 146 -4.96 5.25 -15.31
CA GLY A 146 -4.03 4.17 -14.96
C GLY A 146 -4.73 2.83 -14.74
N PHE A 147 -5.90 2.84 -14.07
CA PHE A 147 -6.73 1.65 -13.91
C PHE A 147 -7.34 1.18 -15.22
N THR A 148 -7.84 2.10 -16.04
CA THR A 148 -8.37 1.78 -17.38
C THR A 148 -7.29 1.15 -18.26
N GLY A 149 -6.07 1.70 -18.24
CA GLY A 149 -4.92 1.11 -18.94
C GLY A 149 -4.61 -0.32 -18.48
N TYR A 150 -4.71 -0.57 -17.17
CA TYR A 150 -4.58 -1.92 -16.62
C TYR A 150 -5.68 -2.88 -17.14
N LEU A 151 -6.94 -2.44 -17.18
CA LEU A 151 -8.05 -3.26 -17.73
C LEU A 151 -7.85 -3.55 -19.22
N ILE A 152 -7.42 -2.56 -20.00
CA ILE A 152 -7.10 -2.72 -21.43
C ILE A 152 -5.97 -3.73 -21.61
N TYR A 153 -4.92 -3.64 -20.82
CA TYR A 153 -3.81 -4.59 -20.84
C TYR A 153 -4.28 -6.03 -20.58
N LEU A 154 -5.14 -6.23 -19.57
CA LEU A 154 -5.74 -7.55 -19.30
C LEU A 154 -6.58 -8.07 -20.47
N TYR A 155 -7.36 -7.21 -21.10
CA TYR A 155 -8.17 -7.57 -22.26
C TYR A 155 -7.30 -8.08 -23.43
N TYR A 156 -6.19 -7.38 -23.73
CA TYR A 156 -5.27 -7.81 -24.79
C TYR A 156 -4.49 -9.09 -24.46
N LEU A 157 -4.34 -9.45 -23.19
CA LEU A 157 -3.78 -10.74 -22.78
C LEU A 157 -4.79 -11.90 -22.90
N GLY A 158 -6.00 -11.65 -23.46
CA GLY A 158 -7.01 -12.68 -23.70
C GLY A 158 -7.91 -12.98 -22.49
N GLY A 159 -7.89 -12.11 -21.47
CA GLY A 159 -8.77 -12.24 -20.30
C GLY A 159 -9.98 -11.30 -20.37
N PRO A 160 -11.19 -11.71 -19.91
CA PRO A 160 -12.29 -10.77 -19.72
C PRO A 160 -11.90 -9.69 -18.71
N PRO A 161 -12.50 -8.48 -18.78
CA PRO A 161 -12.22 -7.39 -17.83
C PRO A 161 -12.35 -7.76 -16.35
N GLY A 162 -13.20 -8.76 -16.04
CA GLY A 162 -13.35 -9.36 -14.70
C GLY A 162 -12.41 -10.53 -14.42
N GLY A 163 -11.54 -10.91 -15.33
CA GLY A 163 -10.66 -12.09 -15.20
C GLY A 163 -9.74 -12.04 -13.99
N TRP A 164 -9.34 -10.84 -13.53
CA TRP A 164 -8.60 -10.69 -12.29
C TRP A 164 -9.44 -11.12 -11.06
N MET A 165 -10.75 -10.86 -11.04
CA MET A 165 -11.65 -11.32 -9.97
C MET A 165 -11.82 -12.84 -10.02
N ALA A 166 -11.99 -13.41 -11.22
CA ALA A 166 -12.04 -14.85 -11.39
C ALA A 166 -10.75 -15.53 -10.94
N SER A 167 -9.60 -14.97 -11.33
CA SER A 167 -8.30 -15.49 -10.94
C SER A 167 -7.99 -15.32 -9.45
N THR A 168 -8.51 -14.30 -8.79
CA THR A 168 -8.40 -14.19 -7.31
C THR A 168 -9.28 -15.24 -6.62
N ALA A 169 -10.41 -15.66 -7.21
CA ALA A 169 -11.21 -16.75 -6.69
C ALA A 169 -10.45 -18.09 -6.71
N ASP A 170 -9.64 -18.36 -7.75
CA ASP A 170 -8.76 -19.53 -7.83
C ASP A 170 -7.72 -19.56 -6.69
N TRP A 171 -7.33 -18.39 -6.17
CA TRP A 171 -6.46 -18.25 -5.00
C TRP A 171 -7.23 -18.30 -3.67
N GLY A 172 -8.53 -18.61 -3.71
CA GLY A 172 -9.39 -18.73 -2.54
C GLY A 172 -9.91 -17.40 -1.98
N PHE A 173 -9.71 -16.28 -2.69
CA PHE A 173 -10.34 -15.02 -2.31
C PHE A 173 -11.83 -15.07 -2.67
N ARG A 174 -12.68 -15.10 -1.65
CA ARG A 174 -14.14 -15.06 -1.80
C ARG A 174 -14.64 -13.69 -1.34
N PHE A 175 -14.96 -12.82 -2.29
CA PHE A 175 -15.47 -11.45 -1.99
C PHE A 175 -16.93 -11.43 -1.49
N HIS A 176 -17.40 -12.51 -0.86
CA HIS A 176 -18.77 -12.64 -0.33
C HIS A 176 -18.79 -12.71 1.20
N THR A 177 -17.65 -12.51 1.84
CA THR A 177 -17.55 -12.61 3.30
C THR A 177 -17.88 -11.25 3.91
N ALA A 178 -18.64 -11.25 4.99
CA ALA A 178 -18.89 -10.03 5.74
C ALA A 178 -17.55 -9.47 6.28
N PRO A 179 -17.27 -8.16 6.14
CA PRO A 179 -15.97 -7.57 6.48
C PRO A 179 -15.58 -7.72 7.96
N TRP A 180 -16.55 -7.96 8.84
CA TRP A 180 -16.29 -8.24 10.27
C TRP A 180 -15.95 -9.71 10.54
N MET A 181 -16.15 -10.61 9.57
CA MET A 181 -15.97 -12.05 9.78
C MET A 181 -14.52 -12.44 10.17
N PRO A 182 -13.44 -11.91 9.56
CA PRO A 182 -12.09 -12.18 10.02
C PRO A 182 -11.86 -11.74 11.48
N ILE A 183 -12.42 -10.59 11.85
CA ILE A 183 -12.33 -10.06 13.22
C ILE A 183 -13.12 -10.95 14.18
N TRP A 184 -14.33 -11.37 13.79
CA TRP A 184 -15.17 -12.25 14.60
C TRP A 184 -14.47 -13.59 14.86
N ARG A 185 -13.84 -14.16 13.84
CA ARG A 185 -13.09 -15.42 13.96
C ARG A 185 -11.91 -15.34 14.94
N LEU A 186 -11.33 -14.17 15.18
CA LEU A 186 -10.30 -13.96 16.19
C LEU A 186 -10.79 -14.37 17.60
N PHE A 187 -12.09 -14.19 17.87
CA PHE A 187 -12.70 -14.47 19.18
C PHE A 187 -13.43 -15.82 19.24
N THR A 188 -13.75 -16.42 18.11
CA THR A 188 -14.61 -17.61 18.03
C THR A 188 -13.91 -18.86 17.50
N SER A 189 -12.69 -18.75 17.00
CA SER A 189 -11.98 -19.86 16.37
C SER A 189 -10.53 -19.95 16.87
N HIS A 190 -10.00 -21.17 16.92
CA HIS A 190 -8.57 -21.37 17.12
C HIS A 190 -7.83 -21.02 15.82
N LEU A 191 -7.23 -19.85 15.78
CA LEU A 191 -6.43 -19.39 14.64
C LEU A 191 -4.98 -19.83 14.78
N ALA A 192 -4.34 -20.09 13.64
CA ALA A 192 -2.88 -20.21 13.61
C ALA A 192 -2.24 -18.89 14.11
N PRO A 193 -1.08 -18.94 14.76
CA PRO A 193 -0.44 -17.74 15.35
C PRO A 193 -0.27 -16.59 14.36
N LEU A 194 0.06 -16.90 13.11
CA LEU A 194 0.22 -15.90 12.04
C LEU A 194 -1.12 -15.25 11.65
N ASP A 195 -2.20 -16.03 11.58
CA ASP A 195 -3.54 -15.53 11.27
C ASP A 195 -4.07 -14.65 12.40
N ALA A 196 -3.83 -15.05 13.65
CA ALA A 196 -4.17 -14.23 14.81
C ALA A 196 -3.42 -12.89 14.79
N LEU A 197 -2.11 -12.91 14.48
CA LEU A 197 -1.32 -11.68 14.35
C LEU A 197 -1.84 -10.77 13.23
N ASN A 198 -2.15 -11.33 12.06
CA ASN A 198 -2.76 -10.60 10.95
C ASN A 198 -4.08 -9.93 11.34
N ALA A 199 -4.96 -10.64 12.05
CA ALA A 199 -6.24 -10.12 12.51
C ALA A 199 -6.07 -9.03 13.57
N VAL A 200 -5.16 -9.22 14.55
CA VAL A 200 -4.84 -8.21 15.58
C VAL A 200 -4.31 -6.94 14.92
N MET A 201 -3.38 -7.04 13.96
CA MET A 201 -2.86 -5.88 13.24
C MET A 201 -3.98 -5.15 12.50
N ALA A 202 -4.88 -5.85 11.82
CA ALA A 202 -6.03 -5.23 11.18
C ALA A 202 -6.92 -4.48 12.18
N CYS A 203 -7.19 -5.04 13.35
CA CYS A 203 -7.95 -4.36 14.42
C CYS A 203 -7.25 -3.09 14.89
N VAL A 204 -5.95 -3.14 15.16
CA VAL A 204 -5.16 -1.97 15.59
C VAL A 204 -5.22 -0.86 14.54
N PHE A 205 -5.06 -1.21 13.27
CA PHE A 205 -5.11 -0.24 12.18
C PHE A 205 -6.53 0.31 11.94
N LEU A 206 -7.58 -0.50 12.13
CA LEU A 206 -8.96 -0.01 12.09
C LEU A 206 -9.26 0.97 13.24
N ILE A 207 -8.77 0.70 14.45
CA ILE A 207 -8.90 1.61 15.60
C ILE A 207 -8.14 2.93 15.34
N ALA A 208 -7.04 2.89 14.59
CA ALA A 208 -6.29 4.09 14.23
C ALA A 208 -7.03 4.99 13.21
N VAL A 209 -7.98 4.46 12.42
CA VAL A 209 -8.70 5.22 11.39
C VAL A 209 -9.37 6.49 11.93
N PRO A 210 -10.23 6.46 12.98
CA PRO A 210 -10.85 7.66 13.50
C PRO A 210 -9.81 8.65 14.06
N VAL A 211 -8.72 8.16 14.66
CA VAL A 211 -7.65 9.03 15.16
C VAL A 211 -6.94 9.75 14.03
N VAL A 212 -6.64 9.05 12.94
CA VAL A 212 -6.06 9.64 11.72
C VAL A 212 -7.01 10.66 11.08
N TRP A 213 -8.32 10.35 11.07
CA TRP A 213 -9.34 11.27 10.55
C TRP A 213 -9.33 12.62 11.27
N TRP A 214 -9.30 12.59 12.60
CA TRP A 214 -9.37 13.81 13.41
C TRP A 214 -8.04 14.55 13.52
N ARG A 215 -6.91 13.83 13.48
CA ARG A 215 -5.59 14.40 13.73
C ARG A 215 -4.89 14.93 12.46
N PHE A 216 -5.16 14.33 11.31
CA PHE A 216 -4.50 14.67 10.05
C PHE A 216 -5.51 15.06 8.97
N ASN A 217 -5.69 14.21 7.99
CA ASN A 217 -6.53 14.44 6.83
C ASN A 217 -7.52 13.28 6.65
N GLY A 218 -8.81 13.60 6.48
CA GLY A 218 -9.85 12.60 6.22
C GLY A 218 -9.56 11.71 5.01
N GLY A 219 -8.82 12.21 4.01
CA GLY A 219 -8.39 11.40 2.88
C GLY A 219 -7.43 10.28 3.27
N TYR A 220 -6.57 10.48 4.27
CA TYR A 220 -5.72 9.40 4.79
C TYR A 220 -6.56 8.28 5.43
N ALA A 221 -7.56 8.65 6.22
CA ALA A 221 -8.46 7.68 6.83
C ALA A 221 -9.31 6.94 5.78
N LEU A 222 -9.78 7.63 4.74
CA LEU A 222 -10.47 7.00 3.61
C LEU A 222 -9.56 6.01 2.87
N TYR A 223 -8.30 6.36 2.66
CA TYR A 223 -7.31 5.46 2.09
C TYR A 223 -7.14 4.20 2.94
N MET A 224 -7.00 4.37 4.26
CA MET A 224 -6.87 3.23 5.19
C MET A 224 -8.09 2.31 5.13
N LEU A 225 -9.30 2.88 5.21
CA LEU A 225 -10.54 2.09 5.12
C LEU A 225 -10.64 1.34 3.79
N ALA A 226 -10.39 2.03 2.69
CA ALA A 226 -10.50 1.46 1.36
C ALA A 226 -9.51 0.30 1.14
N MET A 227 -8.26 0.46 1.60
CA MET A 227 -7.23 -0.59 1.47
C MET A 227 -7.45 -1.77 2.41
N LEU A 228 -8.01 -1.57 3.60
CA LEU A 228 -8.37 -2.67 4.52
C LEU A 228 -9.64 -3.39 4.06
N TRP A 229 -10.52 -2.71 3.35
CA TRP A 229 -11.80 -3.29 2.91
C TRP A 229 -11.61 -4.57 2.08
N LEU A 230 -10.70 -4.55 1.09
CA LEU A 230 -10.47 -5.69 0.21
C LEU A 230 -10.05 -6.98 0.95
N PRO A 231 -9.00 -7.00 1.78
CA PRO A 231 -8.63 -8.20 2.51
C PRO A 231 -9.71 -8.61 3.53
N LEU A 232 -10.45 -7.66 4.13
CA LEU A 232 -11.52 -7.99 5.08
C LEU A 232 -12.68 -8.73 4.40
N ILE A 233 -13.13 -8.28 3.22
CA ILE A 233 -14.21 -8.97 2.48
C ILE A 233 -13.76 -10.26 1.82
N SER A 234 -12.45 -10.51 1.70
CA SER A 234 -11.93 -11.79 1.19
C SER A 234 -12.12 -12.93 2.19
N GLY A 235 -12.32 -12.61 3.46
CA GLY A 235 -12.49 -13.59 4.55
C GLY A 235 -11.21 -14.34 4.92
N ARG A 236 -10.05 -13.97 4.36
CA ARG A 236 -8.75 -14.58 4.63
C ARG A 236 -7.91 -13.67 5.51
N PHE A 237 -7.02 -14.28 6.29
CA PHE A 237 -6.09 -13.54 7.16
C PHE A 237 -4.80 -13.18 6.43
N ASP A 238 -4.34 -14.06 5.54
CA ASP A 238 -3.14 -13.85 4.73
C ASP A 238 -3.36 -12.65 3.79
N GLY A 239 -2.61 -11.61 3.99
CA GLY A 239 -2.74 -10.35 3.27
C GLY A 239 -3.23 -9.18 4.12
N LEU A 240 -3.85 -9.40 5.29
CA LEU A 240 -4.21 -8.32 6.21
C LEU A 240 -2.97 -7.57 6.72
N GLY A 241 -1.96 -8.29 7.23
CA GLY A 241 -0.71 -7.68 7.68
C GLY A 241 0.04 -6.98 6.55
N ARG A 242 0.05 -7.57 5.35
CA ARG A 242 0.62 -6.97 4.13
C ARG A 242 -0.13 -5.68 3.75
N ALA A 243 -1.46 -5.67 3.84
CA ALA A 243 -2.26 -4.46 3.62
C ALA A 243 -1.93 -3.39 4.67
N CYS A 244 -1.77 -3.77 5.94
CA CYS A 244 -1.36 -2.86 7.01
C CYS A 244 -0.01 -2.19 6.71
N ALA A 245 0.96 -2.89 6.13
CA ALA A 245 2.26 -2.32 5.76
C ALA A 245 2.14 -1.18 4.72
N LEU A 246 1.09 -1.18 3.89
CA LEU A 246 0.82 -0.12 2.92
C LEU A 246 0.15 1.12 3.54
N LEU A 247 -0.37 1.02 4.78
CA LEU A 247 -1.15 2.08 5.42
C LEU A 247 -0.24 3.11 6.11
N PHE A 248 0.47 3.87 5.30
CA PHE A 248 1.44 4.86 5.75
C PHE A 248 0.94 5.84 6.83
N PRO A 249 -0.37 6.26 6.90
CA PRO A 249 -0.81 7.25 7.86
C PRO A 249 -0.68 6.78 9.32
N VAL A 250 -0.71 5.47 9.56
CA VAL A 250 -0.52 4.92 10.92
C VAL A 250 0.91 5.12 11.39
N PHE A 251 1.89 4.97 10.51
CA PHE A 251 3.30 5.22 10.85
C PHE A 251 3.56 6.69 11.16
N VAL A 252 2.91 7.61 10.43
CA VAL A 252 2.93 9.05 10.72
C VAL A 252 2.30 9.35 12.08
N LEU A 253 1.16 8.69 12.40
CA LEU A 253 0.49 8.84 13.68
C LEU A 253 1.37 8.37 14.85
N ILE A 254 1.97 7.19 14.74
CA ILE A 254 2.81 6.59 15.79
C ILE A 254 4.08 7.42 15.99
N ALA A 255 4.72 7.89 14.93
CA ALA A 255 5.89 8.74 14.99
C ALA A 255 5.63 10.08 15.73
N GLY A 256 4.39 10.54 15.75
CA GLY A 256 3.95 11.69 16.53
C GLY A 256 4.01 11.50 18.05
N VAL A 257 4.21 10.28 18.54
CA VAL A 257 4.33 9.93 19.97
C VAL A 257 5.83 9.79 20.31
N ARG A 258 6.25 8.77 21.02
CA ARG A 258 7.65 8.49 21.37
C ARG A 258 8.29 7.57 20.33
N TRP A 259 8.49 8.07 19.11
CA TRP A 259 8.88 7.26 17.96
C TRP A 259 10.13 6.39 18.18
N ARG A 260 11.16 6.89 18.92
CA ARG A 260 12.39 6.10 19.19
C ARG A 260 12.10 4.81 19.96
N ILE A 261 11.25 4.90 21.00
CA ILE A 261 10.88 3.73 21.80
C ILE A 261 10.06 2.76 20.93
N VAL A 262 9.11 3.29 20.15
CA VAL A 262 8.25 2.47 19.29
C VAL A 262 9.04 1.83 18.16
N THR A 263 10.05 2.51 17.59
CA THR A 263 10.92 1.93 16.56
C THR A 263 11.74 0.76 17.11
N VAL A 264 12.32 0.91 18.30
CA VAL A 264 13.05 -0.18 18.95
C VAL A 264 12.12 -1.35 19.25
N ALA A 265 10.93 -1.10 19.79
CA ALA A 265 9.94 -2.15 20.06
C ALA A 265 9.49 -2.84 18.75
N ALA A 266 9.24 -2.07 17.68
CA ALA A 266 8.89 -2.61 16.37
C ALA A 266 10.02 -3.45 15.75
N ALA A 267 11.28 -3.02 15.88
CA ALA A 267 12.43 -3.78 15.41
C ALA A 267 12.58 -5.11 16.16
N ILE A 268 12.40 -5.11 17.49
CA ILE A 268 12.44 -6.33 18.32
C ILE A 268 11.29 -7.26 17.92
N THR A 269 10.06 -6.77 17.80
CA THR A 269 8.91 -7.60 17.39
C THR A 269 9.07 -8.15 15.99
N SER A 270 9.65 -7.40 15.06
CA SER A 270 9.98 -7.89 13.72
C SER A 270 11.02 -9.00 13.76
N ALA A 271 12.09 -8.83 14.52
CA ALA A 271 13.12 -9.85 14.68
C ALA A 271 12.55 -11.15 15.30
N MET A 272 11.70 -11.01 16.32
CA MET A 272 11.00 -12.15 16.93
C MET A 272 10.05 -12.84 15.94
N PHE A 273 9.32 -12.06 15.15
CA PHE A 273 8.43 -12.58 14.11
C PHE A 273 9.20 -13.40 13.05
N TYR A 274 10.33 -12.86 12.56
CA TYR A 274 11.18 -13.59 11.62
C TYR A 274 11.79 -14.85 12.23
N ALA A 275 12.25 -14.80 13.47
CA ALA A 275 12.74 -15.97 14.18
C ALA A 275 11.66 -17.06 14.31
N LEU A 276 10.42 -16.66 14.60
CA LEU A 276 9.28 -17.59 14.68
C LEU A 276 8.95 -18.20 13.31
N VAL A 277 8.93 -17.39 12.25
CA VAL A 277 8.64 -17.89 10.88
C VAL A 277 9.73 -18.83 10.37
N LEU A 278 10.99 -18.61 10.77
CA LEU A 278 12.10 -19.50 10.40
C LEU A 278 12.15 -20.79 11.21
N ALA A 279 11.50 -20.80 12.39
CA ALA A 279 11.46 -21.98 13.28
C ALA A 279 10.25 -22.90 13.00
N LEU A 280 9.30 -22.48 12.18
CA LEU A 280 8.13 -23.25 11.72
C LEU A 280 8.38 -23.85 10.34
#